data_da4da77d0a58303f858e199278c35342
#
_entry.id   da4da77d0a58303f858e199278c35342
#
_cell.length_a   1.000
_cell.length_b   1.000
_cell.length_c   1.000
_cell.angle_alpha   90.00
_cell.angle_beta   90.00
_cell.angle_gamma   90.00
#
_symmetry.space_group_name_H-M   'P 1'
#
loop_
_entity.id
_entity.type
_entity.pdbx_description
1 polymer ?
#
loop_
_entity_poly.entity_id
_entity_poly.type
_entity_poly.pdbx_seq_one_letter_code
_entity_poly.pdbx_strand_id
1 'polypeptide(L)'
;MRIALAGFSQGYYAVEYTRYLSTLKGIEICAVCDLDQSEEYIDSCAFVHAPSFAQEVGAPLVHTVEETIALAPDAVLVCAETADHTKLALRFMNAGAHVFVSKPLCFLSGQADALAAQAPQDRILLCGQPLRHETGVQELISRLPEIGRIYAVRIRLCHAAMIHQAWERDSARSGGPLGTYGVYLFDLAQALSGVHIHTLFASGMNAVTPQIEDFDTVRILASGGCVSFSLELFSAVNAPMPFLQAEIVGEKGMLETHYDNSAVVASFPSHQSKGSLRTSDMTRGEMDHFLQCIRGAEAPACGIAAMQYVTRCIEAVRESIGSGLPVTVKEVTP
;
A
#
# COMPACT_ATOMS: atom_id res chain seq x y z
N MET A 1 11.77 18.12 12.94
CA MET A 1 11.71 17.50 11.59
C MET A 1 10.69 18.26 10.78
N ARG A 2 11.04 18.71 9.61
CA ARG A 2 10.21 19.49 8.68
C ARG A 2 9.65 18.56 7.61
N ILE A 3 8.34 18.46 7.49
CA ILE A 3 7.67 17.54 6.57
C ILE A 3 6.77 18.34 5.63
N ALA A 4 6.83 18.05 4.34
CA ALA A 4 5.95 18.63 3.34
C ALA A 4 4.95 17.58 2.83
N LEU A 5 3.75 18.03 2.45
CA LEU A 5 2.76 17.26 1.68
C LEU A 5 2.83 17.69 0.22
N ALA A 6 2.85 16.73 -0.71
CA ALA A 6 2.85 16.98 -2.15
C ALA A 6 1.74 16.16 -2.84
N GLY A 7 0.72 16.87 -3.33
CA GLY A 7 -0.45 16.34 -4.03
C GLY A 7 -1.62 15.97 -3.12
N PHE A 8 -2.81 15.95 -3.72
CA PHE A 8 -4.09 15.64 -3.08
C PHE A 8 -4.93 14.64 -3.88
N SER A 9 -4.40 14.06 -4.95
CA SER A 9 -5.13 13.06 -5.75
C SER A 9 -5.51 11.83 -4.93
N GLN A 10 -4.79 11.56 -3.84
CA GLN A 10 -5.15 10.56 -2.83
C GLN A 10 -5.57 11.24 -1.52
N GLY A 11 -6.64 12.04 -1.62
CA GLY A 11 -7.07 13.00 -0.61
C GLY A 11 -7.24 12.46 0.80
N TYR A 12 -7.81 11.25 0.96
CA TYR A 12 -7.94 10.63 2.28
C TYR A 12 -6.57 10.47 2.95
N TYR A 13 -5.61 9.87 2.26
CA TYR A 13 -4.27 9.64 2.80
C TYR A 13 -3.51 10.94 3.02
N ALA A 14 -3.60 11.89 2.08
CA ALA A 14 -2.98 13.20 2.19
C ALA A 14 -3.39 13.90 3.50
N VAL A 15 -4.68 13.89 3.80
CA VAL A 15 -5.26 14.52 4.98
C VAL A 15 -4.89 13.76 6.26
N GLU A 16 -5.15 12.46 6.31
CA GLU A 16 -4.98 11.69 7.55
C GLU A 16 -3.52 11.60 7.98
N TYR A 17 -2.59 11.36 7.05
CA TYR A 17 -1.16 11.35 7.35
C TYR A 17 -0.67 12.71 7.87
N THR A 18 -0.99 13.78 7.14
CA THR A 18 -0.51 15.12 7.49
C THR A 18 -1.13 15.62 8.79
N ARG A 19 -2.43 15.40 8.99
CA ARG A 19 -3.13 15.76 10.23
C ARG A 19 -2.52 15.03 11.43
N TYR A 20 -2.27 13.72 11.33
CA TYR A 20 -1.61 13.00 12.40
C TYR A 20 -0.23 13.55 12.71
N LEU A 21 0.62 13.72 11.69
CA LEU A 21 1.97 14.24 11.87
C LEU A 21 1.99 15.64 12.49
N SER A 22 1.04 16.50 12.15
CA SER A 22 0.93 17.86 12.71
C SER A 22 0.66 17.88 14.23
N THR A 23 0.15 16.78 14.78
CA THR A 23 -0.09 16.64 16.23
C THR A 23 1.16 16.22 17.02
N LEU A 24 2.21 15.75 16.32
CA LEU A 24 3.39 15.19 16.97
C LEU A 24 4.39 16.26 17.38
N LYS A 25 4.87 16.17 18.62
CA LYS A 25 5.90 17.09 19.12
C LYS A 25 7.19 16.98 18.31
N GLY A 26 7.70 18.11 17.85
CA GLY A 26 8.95 18.18 17.07
C GLY A 26 8.78 17.90 15.58
N ILE A 27 7.54 17.76 15.10
CA ILE A 27 7.19 17.76 13.68
C ILE A 27 6.61 19.13 13.31
N GLU A 28 7.04 19.67 12.19
CA GLU A 28 6.53 20.89 11.56
C GLU A 28 6.06 20.52 10.14
N ILE A 29 4.81 20.83 9.82
CA ILE A 29 4.36 20.76 8.42
C ILE A 29 4.83 22.04 7.74
N CYS A 30 5.87 21.94 6.94
CA CYS A 30 6.55 23.10 6.35
C CYS A 30 6.01 23.52 4.98
N ALA A 31 5.20 22.69 4.36
CA ALA A 31 4.48 23.02 3.11
C ALA A 31 3.29 22.09 2.89
N VAL A 32 2.24 22.63 2.26
CA VAL A 32 1.18 21.91 1.59
C VAL A 32 1.24 22.31 0.12
N CYS A 33 1.54 21.33 -0.76
CA CYS A 33 1.69 21.58 -2.20
C CYS A 33 0.51 20.97 -2.97
N ASP A 34 -0.26 21.80 -3.67
CA ASP A 34 -1.44 21.41 -4.44
C ASP A 34 -1.12 21.16 -5.92
N LEU A 35 -0.32 20.14 -6.19
CA LEU A 35 0.11 19.79 -7.54
C LEU A 35 -1.04 19.48 -8.50
N ASP A 36 -2.17 18.97 -8.00
CA ASP A 36 -3.20 18.25 -8.77
C ASP A 36 -4.61 18.82 -8.60
N GLN A 37 -4.77 20.07 -8.16
CA GLN A 37 -6.10 20.66 -7.85
C GLN A 37 -6.96 20.98 -9.08
N SER A 38 -6.49 20.70 -10.28
CA SER A 38 -7.22 20.93 -11.54
C SER A 38 -8.17 19.81 -11.93
N GLU A 39 -8.12 18.65 -11.25
CA GLU A 39 -8.94 17.49 -11.60
C GLU A 39 -10.39 17.64 -11.13
N GLU A 40 -11.30 17.11 -11.93
CA GLU A 40 -12.72 17.04 -11.59
C GLU A 40 -12.98 15.92 -10.59
N TYR A 41 -13.57 16.26 -9.44
CA TYR A 41 -14.00 15.29 -8.45
C TYR A 41 -15.36 14.69 -8.84
N ILE A 42 -15.41 13.35 -8.89
CA ILE A 42 -16.64 12.60 -9.16
C ILE A 42 -17.46 12.46 -7.88
N ASP A 43 -16.76 12.32 -6.74
CA ASP A 43 -17.35 12.22 -5.42
C ASP A 43 -16.90 13.40 -4.57
N SER A 44 -17.86 14.29 -4.26
CA SER A 44 -17.60 15.47 -3.43
C SER A 44 -17.15 15.14 -1.99
N CYS A 45 -17.44 13.93 -1.50
CA CYS A 45 -16.99 13.50 -0.17
C CYS A 45 -15.48 13.28 -0.09
N ALA A 46 -14.81 13.06 -1.21
CA ALA A 46 -13.36 12.89 -1.28
C ALA A 46 -12.62 14.21 -1.54
N PHE A 47 -13.35 15.29 -1.80
CA PHE A 47 -12.75 16.57 -2.11
C PHE A 47 -12.05 17.20 -0.90
N VAL A 48 -10.79 17.56 -1.08
CA VAL A 48 -10.00 18.31 -0.11
C VAL A 48 -9.56 19.63 -0.74
N HIS A 49 -9.96 20.72 -0.13
CA HIS A 49 -9.57 22.05 -0.57
C HIS A 49 -8.21 22.42 0.03
N ALA A 50 -7.14 22.38 -0.77
CA ALA A 50 -5.76 22.56 -0.32
C ALA A 50 -5.52 23.86 0.49
N PRO A 51 -6.02 25.04 0.10
CA PRO A 51 -5.88 26.25 0.90
C PRO A 51 -6.47 26.13 2.32
N SER A 52 -7.65 25.55 2.46
CA SER A 52 -8.27 25.35 3.76
C SER A 52 -7.50 24.35 4.63
N PHE A 53 -6.98 23.28 4.00
CA PHE A 53 -6.18 22.29 4.70
C PHE A 53 -4.81 22.83 5.12
N ALA A 54 -4.16 23.63 4.28
CA ALA A 54 -2.92 24.31 4.63
C ALA A 54 -3.11 25.21 5.85
N GLN A 55 -4.24 25.95 5.91
CA GLN A 55 -4.60 26.76 7.06
C GLN A 55 -4.87 25.90 8.32
N GLU A 56 -5.56 24.75 8.16
CA GLU A 56 -5.85 23.81 9.27
C GLU A 56 -4.56 23.31 9.93
N VAL A 57 -3.56 22.93 9.14
CA VAL A 57 -2.29 22.39 9.65
C VAL A 57 -1.24 23.46 9.92
N GLY A 58 -1.56 24.73 9.67
CA GLY A 58 -0.67 25.87 9.92
C GLY A 58 0.53 25.95 9.00
N ALA A 59 0.42 25.43 7.77
CA ALA A 59 1.51 25.38 6.80
C ALA A 59 1.31 26.34 5.63
N PRO A 60 2.37 26.83 4.99
CA PRO A 60 2.26 27.59 3.74
C PRO A 60 1.73 26.70 2.60
N LEU A 61 0.83 27.26 1.79
CA LEU A 61 0.40 26.68 0.53
C LEU A 61 1.44 27.03 -0.56
N VAL A 62 1.91 26.03 -1.30
CA VAL A 62 2.77 26.17 -2.48
C VAL A 62 2.18 25.39 -3.65
N HIS A 63 2.64 25.64 -4.87
CA HIS A 63 1.99 25.14 -6.09
C HIS A 63 2.92 24.31 -6.98
N THR A 64 4.21 24.25 -6.63
CA THR A 64 5.21 23.54 -7.44
C THR A 64 6.14 22.69 -6.58
N VAL A 65 6.73 21.70 -7.22
CA VAL A 65 7.78 20.86 -6.60
C VAL A 65 8.99 21.71 -6.22
N GLU A 66 9.34 22.69 -7.05
CA GLU A 66 10.47 23.61 -6.82
C GLU A 66 10.25 24.48 -5.58
N GLU A 67 9.07 25.03 -5.41
CA GLU A 67 8.72 25.80 -4.20
C GLU A 67 8.78 24.91 -2.95
N THR A 68 8.32 23.65 -3.05
CA THR A 68 8.42 22.69 -1.95
C THR A 68 9.88 22.39 -1.59
N ILE A 69 10.71 22.12 -2.59
CA ILE A 69 12.16 21.86 -2.41
C ILE A 69 12.88 23.07 -1.81
N ALA A 70 12.52 24.29 -2.21
CA ALA A 70 13.12 25.51 -1.69
C ALA A 70 12.90 25.70 -0.18
N LEU A 71 11.87 25.08 0.37
CA LEU A 71 11.61 25.06 1.82
C LEU A 71 12.47 24.05 2.58
N ALA A 72 13.31 23.26 1.89
CA ALA A 72 14.22 22.27 2.44
C ALA A 72 13.56 21.33 3.46
N PRO A 73 12.53 20.54 3.09
CA PRO A 73 11.90 19.57 3.98
C PRO A 73 12.87 18.42 4.29
N ASP A 74 12.85 17.92 5.51
CA ASP A 74 13.54 16.67 5.89
C ASP A 74 12.88 15.45 5.27
N ALA A 75 11.53 15.50 5.10
CA ALA A 75 10.74 14.44 4.49
C ALA A 75 9.55 15.01 3.69
N VAL A 76 9.09 14.25 2.69
CA VAL A 76 7.93 14.60 1.86
C VAL A 76 6.95 13.44 1.81
N LEU A 77 5.67 13.72 2.03
CA LEU A 77 4.56 12.81 1.75
C LEU A 77 4.08 13.05 0.32
N VAL A 78 4.21 12.06 -0.55
CA VAL A 78 3.73 12.12 -1.94
C VAL A 78 2.37 11.42 -2.00
N CYS A 79 1.30 12.21 -2.21
CA CYS A 79 -0.09 11.76 -2.31
C CYS A 79 -0.73 12.21 -3.64
N ALA A 80 0.07 12.26 -4.69
CA ALA A 80 -0.33 12.61 -6.05
C ALA A 80 -1.01 11.42 -6.77
N GLU A 81 -1.20 11.54 -8.07
CA GLU A 81 -1.61 10.41 -8.90
C GLU A 81 -0.52 9.34 -8.97
N THR A 82 -0.94 8.07 -9.08
CA THR A 82 0.01 6.94 -9.13
C THR A 82 1.04 7.06 -10.24
N ALA A 83 0.65 7.58 -11.41
CA ALA A 83 1.56 7.77 -12.54
C ALA A 83 2.74 8.71 -12.24
N ASP A 84 2.60 9.62 -11.28
CA ASP A 84 3.63 10.60 -10.93
C ASP A 84 4.44 10.22 -9.69
N HIS A 85 4.04 9.21 -8.93
CA HIS A 85 4.66 8.83 -7.66
C HIS A 85 6.17 8.64 -7.77
N THR A 86 6.65 7.81 -8.70
CA THR A 86 8.09 7.51 -8.83
C THR A 86 8.92 8.71 -9.26
N LYS A 87 8.37 9.56 -10.14
CA LYS A 87 9.05 10.80 -10.58
C LYS A 87 9.16 11.81 -9.44
N LEU A 88 8.06 12.02 -8.71
CA LEU A 88 8.04 12.94 -7.57
C LEU A 88 8.96 12.44 -6.45
N ALA A 89 8.88 11.14 -6.13
CA ALA A 89 9.74 10.52 -5.13
C ALA A 89 11.22 10.74 -5.46
N LEU A 90 11.65 10.45 -6.70
CA LEU A 90 13.03 10.64 -7.12
C LEU A 90 13.47 12.11 -7.04
N ARG A 91 12.61 13.05 -7.44
CA ARG A 91 12.91 14.48 -7.36
C ARG A 91 13.15 14.94 -5.93
N PHE A 92 12.28 14.55 -5.00
CA PHE A 92 12.43 14.93 -3.59
C PHE A 92 13.61 14.23 -2.92
N MET A 93 13.86 12.94 -3.22
CA MET A 93 15.03 12.22 -2.71
C MET A 93 16.35 12.87 -3.19
N ASN A 94 16.44 13.24 -4.47
CA ASN A 94 17.60 13.94 -5.02
C ASN A 94 17.80 15.34 -4.43
N ALA A 95 16.74 15.96 -3.94
CA ALA A 95 16.81 17.23 -3.19
C ALA A 95 17.17 17.04 -1.70
N GLY A 96 17.40 15.78 -1.26
CA GLY A 96 17.86 15.46 0.09
C GLY A 96 16.74 15.08 1.08
N ALA A 97 15.48 14.98 0.65
CA ALA A 97 14.38 14.58 1.52
C ALA A 97 14.24 13.06 1.61
N HIS A 98 13.80 12.55 2.77
CA HIS A 98 13.18 11.23 2.86
C HIS A 98 11.78 11.27 2.25
N VAL A 99 11.30 10.17 1.69
CA VAL A 99 10.00 10.18 0.98
C VAL A 99 9.09 9.06 1.47
N PHE A 100 7.87 9.43 1.82
CA PHE A 100 6.76 8.52 1.93
C PHE A 100 5.87 8.69 0.69
N VAL A 101 5.53 7.59 0.03
CA VAL A 101 4.60 7.60 -1.11
C VAL A 101 3.34 6.88 -0.70
N SER A 102 2.17 7.48 -0.90
CA SER A 102 0.91 6.75 -0.75
C SER A 102 0.85 5.59 -1.76
N LYS A 103 0.06 4.56 -1.46
CA LYS A 103 -0.01 3.36 -2.32
C LYS A 103 -0.84 3.61 -3.61
N PRO A 104 -0.54 2.87 -4.67
CA PRO A 104 0.65 2.05 -4.90
C PRO A 104 1.85 2.91 -5.27
N LEU A 105 3.07 2.39 -5.10
CA LEU A 105 4.28 3.12 -5.55
C LEU A 105 4.25 3.39 -7.05
N CYS A 106 3.85 2.38 -7.81
CA CYS A 106 3.71 2.41 -9.26
C CYS A 106 2.89 1.19 -9.72
N PHE A 107 2.57 1.11 -10.99
CA PHE A 107 1.82 0.00 -11.60
C PHE A 107 2.58 -0.77 -12.69
N LEU A 108 3.80 -0.35 -13.02
CA LEU A 108 4.72 -1.03 -13.93
C LEU A 108 6.07 -1.28 -13.24
N SER A 109 6.60 -2.51 -13.35
CA SER A 109 7.87 -2.88 -12.72
C SER A 109 9.05 -2.03 -13.23
N GLY A 110 9.04 -1.66 -14.50
CA GLY A 110 10.04 -0.75 -15.05
C GLY A 110 10.12 0.62 -14.38
N GLN A 111 9.01 1.13 -13.83
CA GLN A 111 9.00 2.38 -13.06
C GLN A 111 9.72 2.18 -11.71
N ALA A 112 9.47 1.06 -11.03
CA ALA A 112 10.14 0.72 -9.78
C ALA A 112 11.63 0.46 -9.99
N ASP A 113 12.00 -0.20 -11.10
CA ASP A 113 13.38 -0.48 -11.46
C ASP A 113 14.15 0.81 -11.78
N ALA A 114 13.54 1.73 -12.53
CA ALA A 114 14.13 3.03 -12.84
C ALA A 114 14.34 3.88 -11.57
N LEU A 115 13.40 3.81 -10.63
CA LEU A 115 13.54 4.46 -9.32
C LEU A 115 14.66 3.83 -8.51
N ALA A 116 14.72 2.50 -8.42
CA ALA A 116 15.77 1.77 -7.69
C ALA A 116 17.19 2.10 -8.20
N ALA A 117 17.33 2.20 -9.52
CA ALA A 117 18.62 2.51 -10.15
C ALA A 117 19.11 3.93 -9.90
N GLN A 118 18.23 4.88 -9.56
CA GLN A 118 18.54 6.30 -9.47
C GLN A 118 18.38 6.88 -8.07
N ALA A 119 17.68 6.19 -7.17
CA ALA A 119 17.41 6.70 -5.83
C ALA A 119 18.67 6.78 -4.97
N PRO A 120 18.92 7.90 -4.27
CA PRO A 120 20.00 8.02 -3.31
C PRO A 120 19.89 6.97 -2.20
N GLN A 121 20.98 6.25 -1.92
CA GLN A 121 21.00 5.14 -0.96
C GLN A 121 20.91 5.61 0.50
N ASP A 122 21.21 6.86 0.77
CA ASP A 122 21.18 7.48 2.09
C ASP A 122 19.83 8.13 2.42
N ARG A 123 18.84 7.94 1.57
CA ARG A 123 17.47 8.42 1.78
C ARG A 123 16.48 7.26 1.90
N ILE A 124 15.56 7.42 2.81
CA ILE A 124 14.47 6.46 2.99
C ILE A 124 13.37 6.75 1.97
N LEU A 125 12.93 5.71 1.27
CA LEU A 125 11.62 5.66 0.63
C LEU A 125 10.79 4.58 1.28
N LEU A 126 9.60 4.95 1.72
CA LEU A 126 8.56 4.03 2.20
C LEU A 126 7.30 4.21 1.35
N CYS A 127 6.74 3.13 0.85
CA CYS A 127 5.42 3.12 0.21
C CYS A 127 4.35 2.72 1.23
N GLY A 128 3.24 3.43 1.26
CA GLY A 128 2.11 3.10 2.12
C GLY A 128 1.56 1.71 1.83
N GLN A 129 1.35 0.94 2.90
CA GLN A 129 0.65 -0.35 2.90
C GLN A 129 -0.20 -0.44 4.18
N PRO A 130 -1.28 0.34 4.28
CA PRO A 130 -2.03 0.51 5.52
C PRO A 130 -2.54 -0.81 6.11
N LEU A 131 -2.94 -1.78 5.29
CA LEU A 131 -3.42 -3.07 5.80
C LEU A 131 -2.35 -3.85 6.58
N ARG A 132 -1.07 -3.59 6.36
CA ARG A 132 0.02 -4.17 7.17
C ARG A 132 -0.05 -3.69 8.63
N HIS A 133 -0.54 -2.48 8.86
CA HIS A 133 -0.67 -1.85 10.18
C HIS A 133 -2.04 -2.06 10.83
N GLU A 134 -2.90 -2.80 10.16
CA GLU A 134 -4.20 -3.17 10.68
C GLU A 134 -4.04 -4.11 11.90
N THR A 135 -4.84 -3.89 12.95
CA THR A 135 -4.66 -4.57 14.24
C THR A 135 -4.69 -6.10 14.11
N GLY A 136 -5.61 -6.64 13.29
CA GLY A 136 -5.69 -8.08 13.08
C GLY A 136 -4.47 -8.64 12.37
N VAL A 137 -3.91 -7.91 11.41
CA VAL A 137 -2.68 -8.31 10.70
C VAL A 137 -1.48 -8.26 11.64
N GLN A 138 -1.36 -7.22 12.45
CA GLN A 138 -0.28 -7.10 13.43
C GLN A 138 -0.35 -8.23 14.48
N GLU A 139 -1.55 -8.57 14.94
CA GLU A 139 -1.75 -9.71 15.85
C GLU A 139 -1.37 -11.03 15.18
N LEU A 140 -1.77 -11.27 13.91
CA LEU A 140 -1.32 -12.46 13.17
C LEU A 140 0.20 -12.54 13.11
N ILE A 141 0.86 -11.45 12.70
CA ILE A 141 2.33 -11.38 12.59
C ILE A 141 2.99 -11.72 13.94
N SER A 142 2.49 -11.16 15.02
CA SER A 142 3.05 -11.38 16.36
C SER A 142 2.96 -12.85 16.81
N ARG A 143 1.94 -13.58 16.30
CA ARG A 143 1.64 -14.97 16.67
C ARG A 143 2.18 -16.02 15.70
N LEU A 144 2.75 -15.64 14.55
CA LEU A 144 3.34 -16.59 13.60
C LEU A 144 4.30 -17.61 14.25
N PRO A 145 5.15 -17.23 15.22
CA PRO A 145 6.02 -18.21 15.89
C PRO A 145 5.28 -19.35 16.59
N GLU A 146 4.01 -19.16 16.99
CA GLU A 146 3.21 -20.18 17.68
C GLU A 146 2.91 -21.39 16.78
N ILE A 147 2.71 -21.14 15.47
CA ILE A 147 2.31 -22.19 14.52
C ILE A 147 3.48 -22.86 13.80
N GLY A 148 4.72 -22.42 14.07
CA GLY A 148 5.93 -23.02 13.49
C GLY A 148 6.09 -22.73 12.00
N ARG A 149 6.61 -23.69 11.24
CA ARG A 149 6.84 -23.52 9.80
C ARG A 149 5.51 -23.38 9.04
N ILE A 150 5.42 -22.35 8.20
CA ILE A 150 4.22 -22.04 7.42
C ILE A 150 4.17 -22.91 6.16
N TYR A 151 2.98 -23.45 5.88
CA TYR A 151 2.71 -24.28 4.69
C TYR A 151 1.75 -23.61 3.72
N ALA A 152 0.78 -22.86 4.22
CA ALA A 152 -0.19 -22.19 3.37
C ALA A 152 -0.62 -20.83 3.94
N VAL A 153 -0.89 -19.89 3.03
CA VAL A 153 -1.46 -18.58 3.33
C VAL A 153 -2.64 -18.33 2.39
N ARG A 154 -3.78 -18.02 2.96
CA ARG A 154 -4.95 -17.57 2.22
C ARG A 154 -5.27 -16.14 2.61
N ILE A 155 -5.50 -15.28 1.61
CA ILE A 155 -5.90 -13.89 1.82
C ILE A 155 -7.07 -13.58 0.90
N ARG A 156 -8.15 -13.04 1.47
CA ARG A 156 -9.27 -12.49 0.74
C ARG A 156 -9.42 -11.01 1.11
N LEU A 157 -9.37 -10.16 0.10
CA LEU A 157 -9.65 -8.75 0.22
C LEU A 157 -10.92 -8.41 -0.57
N CYS A 158 -11.94 -7.91 0.13
CA CYS A 158 -13.13 -7.31 -0.46
C CYS A 158 -13.05 -5.81 -0.23
N HIS A 159 -13.06 -5.04 -1.30
CA HIS A 159 -12.98 -3.58 -1.24
C HIS A 159 -13.90 -2.97 -2.28
N ALA A 160 -14.65 -1.93 -1.92
CA ALA A 160 -15.37 -1.18 -2.92
C ALA A 160 -14.37 -0.54 -3.91
N ALA A 161 -14.66 -0.62 -5.21
CA ALA A 161 -13.93 0.15 -6.20
C ALA A 161 -14.31 1.61 -6.02
N MET A 162 -13.58 2.30 -5.14
CA MET A 162 -13.80 3.72 -4.88
C MET A 162 -13.12 4.53 -5.98
N ILE A 163 -13.94 5.20 -6.77
CA ILE A 163 -13.50 6.12 -7.81
C ILE A 163 -14.03 7.50 -7.45
N HIS A 164 -13.14 8.33 -6.92
CA HIS A 164 -13.49 9.66 -6.44
C HIS A 164 -13.14 10.77 -7.45
N GLN A 165 -12.14 10.50 -8.30
CA GLN A 165 -11.62 11.47 -9.27
C GLN A 165 -11.54 10.88 -10.66
N ALA A 166 -11.51 11.74 -11.67
CA ALA A 166 -11.50 11.35 -13.08
C ALA A 166 -10.28 10.48 -13.44
N TRP A 167 -9.10 10.79 -12.91
CA TRP A 167 -7.87 10.07 -13.19
C TRP A 167 -7.90 8.59 -12.75
N GLU A 168 -8.69 8.24 -11.74
CA GLU A 168 -8.82 6.87 -11.24
C GLU A 168 -9.52 5.94 -12.25
N ARG A 169 -10.27 6.51 -13.22
CA ARG A 169 -10.88 5.75 -14.33
C ARG A 169 -9.88 5.43 -15.44
N ASP A 170 -8.79 6.15 -15.51
CA ASP A 170 -7.73 5.94 -16.49
C ASP A 170 -6.68 4.96 -15.92
N SER A 171 -6.64 3.74 -16.45
CA SER A 171 -5.67 2.73 -16.01
C SER A 171 -4.21 3.12 -16.29
N ALA A 172 -3.97 4.00 -17.27
CA ALA A 172 -2.63 4.53 -17.53
C ALA A 172 -2.15 5.54 -16.46
N ARG A 173 -3.09 6.11 -15.68
CA ARG A 173 -2.80 7.05 -14.57
C ARG A 173 -2.89 6.36 -13.20
N SER A 174 -3.85 5.46 -13.01
CA SER A 174 -4.15 4.80 -11.73
C SER A 174 -3.52 3.42 -11.57
N GLY A 175 -3.28 2.73 -12.68
CA GLY A 175 -2.94 1.31 -12.69
C GLY A 175 -4.16 0.38 -12.61
N GLY A 176 -5.38 0.94 -12.59
CA GLY A 176 -6.64 0.20 -12.51
C GLY A 176 -6.91 -0.48 -11.16
N PRO A 177 -8.04 -1.18 -10.99
CA PRO A 177 -8.42 -1.81 -9.73
C PRO A 177 -7.41 -2.85 -9.22
N LEU A 178 -6.89 -3.72 -10.09
CA LEU A 178 -5.88 -4.69 -9.70
C LEU A 178 -4.57 -4.01 -9.28
N GLY A 179 -4.12 -3.00 -10.02
CA GLY A 179 -2.92 -2.22 -9.67
C GLY A 179 -3.08 -1.47 -8.34
N THR A 180 -4.26 -0.95 -8.07
CA THR A 180 -4.55 -0.15 -6.87
C THR A 180 -4.74 -1.00 -5.61
N TYR A 181 -5.43 -2.14 -5.71
CA TYR A 181 -5.82 -2.96 -4.55
C TYR A 181 -5.08 -4.30 -4.47
N GLY A 182 -4.65 -4.86 -5.60
CA GLY A 182 -3.92 -6.13 -5.62
C GLY A 182 -2.56 -6.05 -4.93
N VAL A 183 -1.97 -4.86 -4.83
CA VAL A 183 -0.71 -4.63 -4.10
C VAL A 183 -0.79 -5.09 -2.65
N TYR A 184 -1.94 -4.97 -2.00
CA TYR A 184 -2.15 -5.44 -0.64
C TYR A 184 -2.01 -6.95 -0.48
N LEU A 185 -2.48 -7.73 -1.47
CA LEU A 185 -2.43 -9.18 -1.41
C LEU A 185 -0.98 -9.69 -1.37
N PHE A 186 -0.12 -9.14 -2.22
CA PHE A 186 1.26 -9.57 -2.33
C PHE A 186 2.13 -9.06 -1.19
N ASP A 187 1.88 -7.84 -0.73
CA ASP A 187 2.54 -7.30 0.45
C ASP A 187 2.20 -8.11 1.70
N LEU A 188 0.92 -8.40 1.93
CA LEU A 188 0.49 -9.20 3.06
C LEU A 188 0.94 -10.66 2.94
N ALA A 189 0.91 -11.26 1.76
CA ALA A 189 1.41 -12.63 1.55
C ALA A 189 2.87 -12.76 1.98
N GLN A 190 3.71 -11.79 1.61
CA GLN A 190 5.09 -11.74 2.04
C GLN A 190 5.22 -11.48 3.55
N ALA A 191 4.46 -10.52 4.10
CA ALA A 191 4.52 -10.18 5.53
C ALA A 191 4.14 -11.36 6.43
N LEU A 192 3.13 -12.14 6.02
CA LEU A 192 2.60 -13.26 6.78
C LEU A 192 3.39 -14.56 6.59
N SER A 193 4.09 -14.73 5.47
CA SER A 193 4.83 -15.97 5.18
C SER A 193 6.35 -15.84 5.29
N GLY A 194 6.88 -14.64 5.14
CA GLY A 194 8.32 -14.40 4.96
C GLY A 194 8.88 -14.87 3.60
N VAL A 195 7.99 -15.26 2.64
CA VAL A 195 8.40 -15.90 1.38
C VAL A 195 7.89 -15.10 0.19
N HIS A 196 8.73 -14.96 -0.84
CA HIS A 196 8.30 -14.44 -2.14
C HIS A 196 7.58 -15.53 -2.95
N ILE A 197 6.50 -15.14 -3.63
CA ILE A 197 5.82 -15.97 -4.63
C ILE A 197 6.73 -16.07 -5.86
N HIS A 198 6.95 -17.29 -6.34
CA HIS A 198 7.75 -17.57 -7.53
C HIS A 198 6.90 -17.91 -8.75
N THR A 199 5.78 -18.60 -8.54
CA THR A 199 4.89 -19.00 -9.62
C THR A 199 3.46 -18.74 -9.22
N LEU A 200 2.65 -18.23 -10.14
CA LEU A 200 1.23 -18.01 -9.92
C LEU A 200 0.41 -18.40 -11.17
N PHE A 201 -0.84 -18.76 -10.91
CA PHE A 201 -1.91 -18.87 -11.89
C PHE A 201 -3.07 -18.02 -11.44
N ALA A 202 -3.61 -17.20 -12.34
CA ALA A 202 -4.69 -16.28 -12.01
C ALA A 202 -5.85 -16.39 -13.00
N SER A 203 -7.06 -16.18 -12.48
CA SER A 203 -8.24 -15.91 -13.29
C SER A 203 -8.89 -14.62 -12.80
N GLY A 204 -9.37 -13.80 -13.71
CA GLY A 204 -9.95 -12.51 -13.38
C GLY A 204 -11.01 -12.07 -14.38
N MET A 205 -11.83 -11.14 -13.94
CA MET A 205 -12.81 -10.45 -14.78
C MET A 205 -12.94 -9.01 -14.33
N ASN A 206 -13.48 -8.18 -15.20
CA ASN A 206 -13.94 -6.85 -14.86
C ASN A 206 -15.47 -6.89 -14.74
N ALA A 207 -15.96 -7.00 -13.52
CA ALA A 207 -17.39 -7.22 -13.24
C ALA A 207 -18.14 -5.93 -12.94
N VAL A 208 -17.49 -4.95 -12.33
CA VAL A 208 -18.16 -3.77 -11.73
C VAL A 208 -17.62 -2.45 -12.30
N THR A 209 -16.40 -2.44 -12.80
CA THR A 209 -15.76 -1.27 -13.38
C THR A 209 -15.47 -1.45 -14.89
N PRO A 210 -16.48 -1.82 -15.74
CA PRO A 210 -16.23 -2.18 -17.13
C PRO A 210 -15.68 -1.03 -17.99
N GLN A 211 -15.74 0.20 -17.47
CA GLN A 211 -15.17 1.38 -18.10
C GLN A 211 -13.66 1.53 -17.85
N ILE A 212 -13.07 0.70 -16.98
CA ILE A 212 -11.62 0.72 -16.65
C ILE A 212 -10.99 -0.53 -17.25
N GLU A 213 -9.94 -0.35 -18.02
CA GLU A 213 -9.21 -1.47 -18.63
C GLU A 213 -8.29 -2.15 -17.59
N ASP A 214 -8.88 -2.96 -16.71
CA ASP A 214 -8.16 -3.78 -15.72
C ASP A 214 -9.14 -4.81 -15.09
N PHE A 215 -8.70 -5.56 -14.09
CA PHE A 215 -9.49 -6.59 -13.41
C PHE A 215 -9.88 -6.13 -12.00
N ASP A 216 -11.17 -6.18 -11.69
CA ASP A 216 -11.71 -5.85 -10.37
C ASP A 216 -12.06 -7.07 -9.51
N THR A 217 -12.11 -8.23 -10.13
CA THR A 217 -12.41 -9.53 -9.50
C THR A 217 -11.37 -10.54 -9.94
N VAL A 218 -10.49 -10.96 -9.00
CA VAL A 218 -9.33 -11.81 -9.31
C VAL A 218 -9.17 -12.91 -8.27
N ARG A 219 -8.84 -14.12 -8.75
CA ARG A 219 -8.40 -15.25 -7.93
C ARG A 219 -7.04 -15.71 -8.39
N ILE A 220 -6.16 -15.96 -7.42
CA ILE A 220 -4.76 -16.31 -7.66
C ILE A 220 -4.41 -17.54 -6.83
N LEU A 221 -3.88 -18.57 -7.49
CA LEU A 221 -3.21 -19.68 -6.84
C LEU A 221 -1.71 -19.52 -7.10
N ALA A 222 -0.91 -19.57 -6.04
CA ALA A 222 0.50 -19.30 -6.17
C ALA A 222 1.35 -20.19 -5.25
N SER A 223 2.65 -20.24 -5.52
CA SER A 223 3.62 -20.93 -4.69
C SER A 223 4.93 -20.16 -4.60
N GLY A 224 5.61 -20.31 -3.46
CA GLY A 224 6.94 -19.77 -3.23
C GLY A 224 7.65 -20.53 -2.12
N GLY A 225 8.87 -20.99 -2.36
CA GLY A 225 9.54 -21.89 -1.45
C GLY A 225 8.69 -23.14 -1.18
N CYS A 226 8.36 -23.38 0.09
CA CYS A 226 7.49 -24.49 0.53
C CYS A 226 6.09 -24.01 0.92
N VAL A 227 5.69 -22.80 0.54
CA VAL A 227 4.40 -22.18 0.90
C VAL A 227 3.47 -22.14 -0.30
N SER A 228 2.22 -22.56 -0.10
CA SER A 228 1.12 -22.41 -1.05
C SER A 228 0.30 -21.18 -0.71
N PHE A 229 -0.14 -20.45 -1.74
CA PHE A 229 -0.94 -19.23 -1.57
C PHE A 229 -2.26 -19.32 -2.33
N SER A 230 -3.35 -18.83 -1.69
CA SER A 230 -4.64 -18.59 -2.31
C SER A 230 -5.04 -17.14 -2.03
N LEU A 231 -4.99 -16.29 -3.06
CA LEU A 231 -5.23 -14.87 -2.92
C LEU A 231 -6.46 -14.46 -3.74
N GLU A 232 -7.35 -13.67 -3.14
CA GLU A 232 -8.59 -13.23 -3.78
C GLU A 232 -8.77 -11.72 -3.61
N LEU A 233 -9.03 -11.02 -4.72
CA LEU A 233 -9.43 -9.62 -4.75
C LEU A 233 -10.85 -9.53 -5.31
N PHE A 234 -11.73 -8.87 -4.56
CA PHE A 234 -13.07 -8.52 -4.98
C PHE A 234 -13.29 -7.02 -4.76
N SER A 235 -12.93 -6.21 -5.76
CA SER A 235 -13.19 -4.77 -5.73
C SER A 235 -14.63 -4.42 -6.13
N ALA A 236 -15.48 -5.44 -6.22
CA ALA A 236 -16.86 -5.36 -6.67
C ALA A 236 -17.87 -5.20 -5.53
N VAL A 237 -17.42 -5.29 -4.28
CA VAL A 237 -18.33 -5.29 -3.14
C VAL A 237 -18.58 -3.86 -2.69
N ASN A 238 -19.82 -3.39 -2.83
CA ASN A 238 -20.25 -2.12 -2.25
C ASN A 238 -20.42 -2.28 -0.73
N ALA A 239 -19.29 -2.36 -0.04
CA ALA A 239 -19.22 -2.49 1.41
C ALA A 239 -18.64 -1.21 2.01
N PRO A 240 -19.13 -0.78 3.17
CA PRO A 240 -18.69 0.47 3.80
C PRO A 240 -17.25 0.44 4.30
N MET A 241 -16.63 -0.74 4.37
CA MET A 241 -15.27 -0.96 4.85
C MET A 241 -14.58 -2.05 4.03
N PRO A 242 -13.25 -1.97 3.85
CA PRO A 242 -12.51 -3.09 3.30
C PRO A 242 -12.61 -4.29 4.24
N PHE A 243 -12.96 -5.45 3.70
CA PHE A 243 -12.97 -6.71 4.43
C PHE A 243 -11.70 -7.48 4.11
N LEU A 244 -10.89 -7.70 5.13
CA LEU A 244 -9.71 -8.54 5.05
C LEU A 244 -9.96 -9.83 5.84
N GLN A 245 -9.78 -10.96 5.17
CA GLN A 245 -9.69 -12.27 5.79
C GLN A 245 -8.35 -12.89 5.44
N ALA A 246 -7.58 -13.28 6.45
CA ALA A 246 -6.33 -13.99 6.28
C ALA A 246 -6.34 -15.26 7.13
N GLU A 247 -5.83 -16.35 6.56
CA GLU A 247 -5.67 -17.65 7.19
C GLU A 247 -4.25 -18.15 6.92
N ILE A 248 -3.56 -18.57 7.96
CA ILE A 248 -2.19 -19.08 7.88
C ILE A 248 -2.16 -20.47 8.52
N VAL A 249 -1.74 -21.46 7.74
CA VAL A 249 -1.60 -22.86 8.19
C VAL A 249 -0.12 -23.15 8.40
N GLY A 250 0.22 -23.55 9.61
CA GLY A 250 1.58 -23.91 9.99
C GLY A 250 1.66 -25.35 10.53
N GLU A 251 2.88 -25.76 10.84
CA GLU A 251 3.21 -27.10 11.32
C GLU A 251 2.48 -27.49 12.62
N LYS A 252 2.24 -26.52 13.50
CA LYS A 252 1.68 -26.77 14.83
C LYS A 252 0.22 -26.32 14.98
N GLY A 253 -0.30 -25.57 14.02
CA GLY A 253 -1.65 -25.03 14.10
C GLY A 253 -1.96 -24.04 13.00
N MET A 254 -3.03 -23.30 13.19
CA MET A 254 -3.54 -22.33 12.25
C MET A 254 -3.89 -21.03 12.95
N LEU A 255 -3.66 -19.91 12.25
CA LEU A 255 -4.09 -18.57 12.65
C LEU A 255 -5.04 -18.02 11.60
N GLU A 256 -6.08 -17.30 12.02
CA GLU A 256 -6.98 -16.61 11.11
C GLU A 256 -7.46 -15.28 11.68
N THR A 257 -7.70 -14.30 10.81
CA THR A 257 -8.43 -13.09 11.18
C THR A 257 -9.93 -13.32 11.02
N HIS A 258 -10.73 -12.62 11.84
CA HIS A 258 -12.15 -12.47 11.57
C HIS A 258 -12.38 -11.59 10.36
N TYR A 259 -13.51 -11.81 9.69
CA TYR A 259 -13.88 -11.10 8.46
C TYR A 259 -13.96 -9.56 8.62
N ASP A 260 -14.36 -9.10 9.79
CA ASP A 260 -14.42 -7.67 10.15
C ASP A 260 -13.17 -7.19 10.91
N ASN A 261 -12.13 -8.03 10.96
CA ASN A 261 -10.87 -7.76 11.63
C ASN A 261 -10.99 -7.48 13.16
N SER A 262 -12.10 -7.89 13.76
CA SER A 262 -12.38 -7.66 15.17
C SER A 262 -11.73 -8.68 16.11
N ALA A 263 -11.19 -9.78 15.57
CA ALA A 263 -10.53 -10.82 16.35
C ALA A 263 -9.55 -11.65 15.54
N VAL A 264 -8.61 -12.26 16.23
CA VAL A 264 -7.75 -13.32 15.70
C VAL A 264 -8.06 -14.62 16.42
N VAL A 265 -8.22 -15.70 15.66
CA VAL A 265 -8.42 -17.05 16.17
C VAL A 265 -7.15 -17.86 15.90
N ALA A 266 -6.67 -18.55 16.94
CA ALA A 266 -5.59 -19.52 16.82
C ALA A 266 -6.15 -20.92 17.11
N SER A 267 -5.94 -21.83 16.18
CA SER A 267 -6.42 -23.22 16.26
C SER A 267 -5.22 -24.18 16.30
N PHE A 268 -5.17 -24.99 17.35
CA PHE A 268 -4.17 -26.02 17.55
C PHE A 268 -4.87 -27.38 17.68
N PRO A 269 -4.15 -28.52 17.50
CA PRO A 269 -4.77 -29.85 17.63
C PRO A 269 -5.47 -30.11 18.97
N SER A 270 -5.01 -29.48 20.03
CA SER A 270 -5.52 -29.69 21.40
C SER A 270 -6.46 -28.60 21.91
N HIS A 271 -6.47 -27.42 21.28
CA HIS A 271 -7.26 -26.27 21.75
C HIS A 271 -7.42 -25.17 20.69
N GLN A 272 -8.37 -24.29 20.93
CA GLN A 272 -8.57 -23.07 20.16
C GLN A 272 -8.59 -21.87 21.11
N SER A 273 -8.00 -20.77 20.69
CA SER A 273 -8.09 -19.49 21.40
C SER A 273 -8.61 -18.40 20.47
N LYS A 274 -9.36 -17.45 21.01
CA LYS A 274 -9.87 -16.27 20.30
C LYS A 274 -9.55 -15.02 21.08
N GLY A 275 -8.80 -14.10 20.45
CA GLY A 275 -8.54 -12.76 20.99
C GLY A 275 -9.44 -11.73 20.32
N SER A 276 -10.10 -10.86 21.10
CA SER A 276 -10.78 -9.67 20.59
C SER A 276 -9.80 -8.55 20.42
N LEU A 277 -9.92 -7.81 19.33
CA LEU A 277 -9.02 -6.73 18.96
C LEU A 277 -9.74 -5.38 19.04
N ARG A 278 -8.98 -4.34 19.35
CA ARG A 278 -9.43 -2.97 19.16
C ARG A 278 -9.00 -2.52 17.78
N THR A 279 -9.87 -1.81 17.06
CA THR A 279 -9.52 -1.19 15.79
C THR A 279 -8.36 -0.20 16.00
N SER A 280 -7.32 -0.32 15.20
CA SER A 280 -6.22 0.64 15.16
C SER A 280 -6.43 1.63 14.03
N ASP A 281 -5.78 2.77 14.17
CA ASP A 281 -5.65 3.72 13.08
C ASP A 281 -4.45 3.31 12.22
N MET A 282 -4.71 2.68 11.09
CA MET A 282 -3.70 2.17 10.16
C MET A 282 -2.76 3.28 9.66
N THR A 283 -3.30 4.46 9.41
CA THR A 283 -2.53 5.59 8.90
C THR A 283 -1.50 6.10 9.91
N ARG A 284 -1.84 6.05 11.20
CA ARG A 284 -0.87 6.35 12.27
C ARG A 284 0.25 5.33 12.32
N GLY A 285 -0.08 4.05 12.23
CA GLY A 285 0.92 2.97 12.23
C GLY A 285 1.95 3.15 11.11
N GLU A 286 1.51 3.53 9.90
CA GLU A 286 2.40 3.82 8.79
C GLU A 286 3.32 5.02 9.06
N MET A 287 2.76 6.10 9.58
CA MET A 287 3.55 7.31 9.86
C MET A 287 4.55 7.09 10.99
N ASP A 288 4.17 6.36 12.03
CA ASP A 288 5.09 5.99 13.11
C ASP A 288 6.24 5.13 12.57
N HIS A 289 5.95 4.13 11.72
CA HIS A 289 6.96 3.32 11.07
C HIS A 289 7.89 4.17 10.18
N PHE A 290 7.34 5.07 9.36
CA PHE A 290 8.13 5.98 8.53
C PHE A 290 9.10 6.83 9.36
N LEU A 291 8.62 7.42 10.46
CA LEU A 291 9.46 8.20 11.38
C LEU A 291 10.54 7.34 12.05
N GLN A 292 10.26 6.08 12.39
CA GLN A 292 11.27 5.16 12.94
C GLN A 292 12.32 4.79 11.89
N CYS A 293 11.92 4.59 10.63
CA CYS A 293 12.87 4.36 9.53
C CYS A 293 13.81 5.56 9.34
N ILE A 294 13.29 6.79 9.34
CA ILE A 294 14.12 8.00 9.22
C ILE A 294 15.12 8.12 10.37
N ARG A 295 14.73 7.72 11.58
CA ARG A 295 15.60 7.73 12.76
C ARG A 295 16.61 6.57 12.79
N GLY A 296 16.55 5.65 11.84
CA GLY A 296 17.39 4.46 11.79
C GLY A 296 17.05 3.40 12.84
N ALA A 297 15.87 3.49 13.47
CA ALA A 297 15.41 2.53 14.46
C ALA A 297 14.78 1.27 13.83
N GLU A 298 14.23 1.40 12.62
CA GLU A 298 13.62 0.32 11.87
C GLU A 298 14.06 0.34 10.40
N ALA A 299 14.06 -0.81 9.75
CA ALA A 299 14.26 -0.91 8.31
C ALA A 299 12.92 -0.71 7.57
N PRO A 300 12.89 -0.07 6.38
CA PRO A 300 11.68 0.12 5.62
C PRO A 300 11.04 -1.21 5.22
N ALA A 301 9.89 -1.55 5.79
CA ALA A 301 9.16 -2.79 5.46
C ALA A 301 8.63 -2.79 4.02
N CYS A 302 8.25 -1.62 3.51
CA CYS A 302 7.69 -1.41 2.17
C CYS A 302 8.55 -0.42 1.38
N GLY A 303 9.87 -0.64 1.37
CA GLY A 303 10.82 0.16 0.58
C GLY A 303 10.80 -0.22 -0.90
N ILE A 304 11.73 0.36 -1.68
CA ILE A 304 11.77 0.22 -3.15
C ILE A 304 11.82 -1.26 -3.57
N ALA A 305 12.70 -2.08 -2.96
CA ALA A 305 12.85 -3.49 -3.31
C ALA A 305 11.57 -4.32 -3.07
N ALA A 306 10.87 -4.06 -1.96
CA ALA A 306 9.59 -4.71 -1.69
C ALA A 306 8.54 -4.32 -2.75
N MET A 307 8.51 -3.07 -3.15
CA MET A 307 7.56 -2.60 -4.16
C MET A 307 7.91 -3.06 -5.58
N GLN A 308 9.19 -3.23 -5.91
CA GLN A 308 9.60 -3.90 -7.15
C GLN A 308 9.02 -5.32 -7.24
N TYR A 309 9.11 -6.09 -6.13
CA TYR A 309 8.54 -7.42 -6.07
C TYR A 309 7.01 -7.40 -6.23
N VAL A 310 6.32 -6.56 -5.45
CA VAL A 310 4.86 -6.44 -5.50
C VAL A 310 4.36 -6.09 -6.90
N THR A 311 5.02 -5.12 -7.56
CA THR A 311 4.63 -4.69 -8.92
C THR A 311 4.83 -5.81 -9.94
N ARG A 312 5.92 -6.58 -9.85
CA ARG A 312 6.13 -7.76 -10.71
C ARG A 312 5.06 -8.84 -10.49
N CYS A 313 4.59 -9.03 -9.26
CA CYS A 313 3.48 -9.93 -8.99
C CYS A 313 2.19 -9.47 -9.70
N ILE A 314 1.89 -8.17 -9.67
CA ILE A 314 0.72 -7.61 -10.38
C ILE A 314 0.83 -7.84 -11.90
N GLU A 315 2.00 -7.60 -12.48
CA GLU A 315 2.24 -7.88 -13.91
C GLU A 315 2.07 -9.36 -14.24
N ALA A 316 2.60 -10.26 -13.41
CA ALA A 316 2.45 -11.71 -13.57
C ALA A 316 0.98 -12.16 -13.49
N VAL A 317 0.17 -11.53 -12.66
CA VAL A 317 -1.29 -11.77 -12.60
C VAL A 317 -1.94 -11.40 -13.94
N ARG A 318 -1.65 -10.22 -14.47
CA ARG A 318 -2.20 -9.78 -15.77
C ARG A 318 -1.77 -10.72 -16.91
N GLU A 319 -0.50 -11.13 -16.93
CA GLU A 319 0.04 -12.08 -17.91
C GLU A 319 -0.65 -13.45 -17.79
N SER A 320 -0.85 -13.96 -16.58
CA SER A 320 -1.52 -15.23 -16.33
C SER A 320 -2.98 -15.21 -16.78
N ILE A 321 -3.72 -14.13 -16.47
CA ILE A 321 -5.11 -13.98 -16.93
C ILE A 321 -5.17 -13.90 -18.45
N GLY A 322 -4.28 -13.14 -19.08
CA GLY A 322 -4.24 -12.97 -20.53
C GLY A 322 -3.85 -14.23 -21.29
N SER A 323 -2.92 -15.03 -20.75
CA SER A 323 -2.44 -16.26 -21.38
C SER A 323 -3.27 -17.51 -21.01
N GLY A 324 -3.95 -17.49 -19.86
CA GLY A 324 -4.60 -18.67 -19.28
C GLY A 324 -3.60 -19.71 -18.75
N LEU A 325 -2.34 -19.35 -18.53
CA LEU A 325 -1.26 -20.23 -18.09
C LEU A 325 -0.63 -19.78 -16.77
N PRO A 326 0.01 -20.69 -16.02
CA PRO A 326 0.87 -20.32 -14.91
C PRO A 326 2.04 -19.44 -15.39
N VAL A 327 2.42 -18.44 -14.58
CA VAL A 327 3.49 -17.49 -14.86
C VAL A 327 4.51 -17.51 -13.73
N THR A 328 5.80 -17.44 -14.07
CA THR A 328 6.88 -17.24 -13.12
C THR A 328 7.06 -15.76 -12.84
N VAL A 329 7.01 -15.37 -11.58
CA VAL A 329 7.28 -14.00 -11.14
C VAL A 329 8.76 -13.69 -11.34
N LYS A 330 9.07 -12.63 -12.07
CA LYS A 330 10.45 -12.22 -12.33
C LYS A 330 11.13 -11.82 -11.03
N GLU A 331 12.33 -12.30 -10.80
CA GLU A 331 13.11 -11.94 -9.62
C GLU A 331 13.51 -10.44 -9.63
N VAL A 332 13.59 -9.86 -8.44
CA VAL A 332 14.20 -8.53 -8.27
C VAL A 332 15.69 -8.73 -8.35
N THR A 333 16.31 -8.19 -9.39
CA THR A 333 17.79 -8.18 -9.50
C THR A 333 18.32 -7.14 -8.51
N PRO A 334 19.31 -7.51 -7.68
CA PRO A 334 19.92 -6.60 -6.71
C PRO A 334 20.53 -5.36 -7.33
#